data_c494691b7bc7a2c563d5a23746e8eefe
#
_entry.id   c494691b7bc7a2c563d5a23746e8eefe
#
_cell.length_a   1.000
_cell.length_b   1.000
_cell.length_c   1.000
_cell.angle_alpha   90.00
_cell.angle_beta   90.00
_cell.angle_gamma   90.00
#
_symmetry.space_group_name_H-M   'P 1'
#
loop_
_entity.id
_entity.type
_entity.pdbx_description
1 polymer ?
#
loop_
_entity_poly.entity_id
_entity_poly.type
_entity_poly.pdbx_seq_one_letter_code
_entity_poly.pdbx_strand_id
1 'polypeptide(L)'
;MIAPTPETAPSVPHRSPPSAVLVFILMLTPLFSIPGQSQQPEPAPLVGLQAHENSQKMPLRPVPGTPVLFAAYPTRVSDFTAFVSESGYQWDHKPHFPQTGDHPVVNITLQDAAAFCSWLTEKERASGTITEFQSYRLPTNREWDAAVGLASAQTQRSLTSAQEIDESRSFPWGLQWPPPAKAGNFNSYEINGTDDGHPYTSPVGAFDPSPQGLHDLAGNVWEWAWDREDPINSAALLRGGSWMYFRKECLTSNYRYLVSADLRAPSIGFRYIFEDKRETATFLANQQKSRAEEDKQQITMLNTAPDVSAEEVAKMRQSLEARRAQSDSSTPVELPDPASLKPATSTDAYTNKLGMKFHPFGAPGMLMGETEVRVQDYEAAQKATGKSWTRRPTFVIQPSHPVVNVTWQEANDFAEWLTATDRESNLIPANARYRLPTDAEWSVAVGLKDEAGTDPASKSGSNTVDYPWGTSQWPPPTFSANLDTGRMSGYADNFSYTSPVGSFSPNTFNLHDLAGNVAEWCSDPWPGAAGERVVRGSSWITSAQADALSSARQHFTEDTALPHIGFRLVLDLSQP
;
A
#
# COMPACT_ATOMS: atom_id res chain seq x y z
N MET A 1 8.89 -67.29 0.95
CA MET A 1 7.64 -67.49 1.69
C MET A 1 6.61 -66.53 1.14
N ILE A 2 5.56 -67.08 0.65
CA ILE A 2 4.44 -66.70 -0.16
C ILE A 2 3.70 -65.50 0.39
N ALA A 3 3.45 -64.50 -0.43
CA ALA A 3 2.51 -63.41 -0.14
C ALA A 3 1.07 -63.87 -0.39
N PRO A 4 0.08 -63.44 0.42
CA PRO A 4 -1.31 -63.76 0.14
C PRO A 4 -1.95 -62.75 -0.81
N THR A 5 -2.76 -63.27 -1.71
CA THR A 5 -3.66 -62.58 -2.65
C THR A 5 -4.82 -61.85 -1.95
N PRO A 6 -5.30 -60.72 -2.47
CA PRO A 6 -6.46 -60.07 -1.90
C PRO A 6 -7.77 -60.70 -2.38
N GLU A 7 -8.67 -60.92 -1.43
CA GLU A 7 -10.07 -61.36 -1.60
C GLU A 7 -10.90 -60.34 -2.35
N THR A 8 -11.75 -60.85 -3.24
CA THR A 8 -12.74 -60.10 -4.01
C THR A 8 -13.96 -59.76 -3.15
N ALA A 9 -14.29 -58.47 -3.04
CA ALA A 9 -15.54 -57.98 -2.46
C ALA A 9 -16.72 -58.14 -3.46
N PRO A 10 -17.96 -58.39 -2.98
CA PRO A 10 -19.10 -58.67 -3.83
C PRO A 10 -19.67 -57.43 -4.50
N SER A 11 -20.11 -57.60 -5.75
CA SER A 11 -20.76 -56.63 -6.61
C SER A 11 -22.14 -56.21 -6.08
N VAL A 12 -22.36 -54.91 -5.91
CA VAL A 12 -23.67 -54.27 -5.68
C VAL A 12 -24.31 -53.93 -7.02
N PRO A 13 -25.58 -54.25 -7.27
CA PRO A 13 -26.23 -54.01 -8.56
C PRO A 13 -26.50 -52.51 -8.79
N HIS A 14 -26.03 -52.01 -9.94
CA HIS A 14 -26.35 -50.69 -10.46
C HIS A 14 -27.90 -50.56 -10.72
N ARG A 15 -28.56 -49.67 -9.97
CA ARG A 15 -29.84 -49.11 -10.37
C ARG A 15 -29.58 -47.88 -11.23
N SER A 16 -30.03 -47.96 -12.49
CA SER A 16 -30.07 -46.82 -13.42
C SER A 16 -31.05 -45.77 -12.93
N PRO A 17 -30.74 -44.48 -12.94
CA PRO A 17 -31.73 -43.43 -12.71
C PRO A 17 -32.58 -43.22 -13.99
N PRO A 18 -33.85 -42.78 -13.82
CA PRO A 18 -34.75 -42.58 -14.95
C PRO A 18 -34.30 -41.41 -15.81
N SER A 19 -34.43 -41.61 -17.13
CA SER A 19 -34.17 -40.61 -18.16
C SER A 19 -34.97 -39.34 -17.95
N ALA A 20 -34.31 -38.25 -17.54
CA ALA A 20 -34.86 -36.91 -17.61
C ALA A 20 -34.76 -36.42 -19.07
N VAL A 21 -35.91 -36.29 -19.70
CA VAL A 21 -36.05 -35.63 -21.02
C VAL A 21 -35.70 -34.17 -20.84
N LEU A 22 -34.51 -33.77 -21.34
CA LEU A 22 -34.10 -32.39 -21.41
C LEU A 22 -34.80 -31.73 -22.59
N VAL A 23 -35.88 -31.02 -22.32
CA VAL A 23 -36.53 -30.14 -23.30
C VAL A 23 -35.60 -28.92 -23.51
N PHE A 24 -34.88 -28.89 -24.63
CA PHE A 24 -34.20 -27.69 -25.09
C PHE A 24 -35.27 -26.66 -25.53
N ILE A 25 -35.58 -25.72 -24.64
CA ILE A 25 -36.22 -24.49 -25.05
C ILE A 25 -35.14 -23.58 -25.62
N LEU A 26 -35.05 -23.53 -26.95
CA LEU A 26 -34.34 -22.48 -27.66
C LEU A 26 -35.09 -21.17 -27.40
N MET A 27 -34.68 -20.46 -26.36
CA MET A 27 -35.00 -19.05 -26.24
C MET A 27 -34.13 -18.29 -27.25
N LEU A 28 -34.69 -17.96 -28.39
CA LEU A 28 -34.22 -16.89 -29.26
C LEU A 28 -34.32 -15.59 -28.47
N THR A 29 -33.25 -15.22 -27.77
CA THR A 29 -33.08 -13.84 -27.30
C THR A 29 -32.73 -13.00 -28.52
N PRO A 30 -33.51 -11.94 -28.81
CA PRO A 30 -33.09 -10.98 -29.82
C PRO A 30 -31.76 -10.38 -29.38
N LEU A 31 -30.76 -10.46 -30.26
CA LEU A 31 -29.54 -9.65 -30.21
C LEU A 31 -29.97 -8.17 -30.25
N PHE A 32 -30.23 -7.60 -29.07
CA PHE A 32 -30.14 -6.16 -28.92
C PHE A 32 -28.65 -5.81 -29.01
N SER A 33 -28.22 -5.39 -30.20
CA SER A 33 -27.01 -4.63 -30.37
C SER A 33 -27.14 -3.40 -29.47
N ILE A 34 -26.42 -3.37 -28.39
CA ILE A 34 -26.22 -2.15 -27.59
C ILE A 34 -25.34 -1.26 -28.46
N PRO A 35 -25.85 -0.14 -29.00
CA PRO A 35 -25.02 0.80 -29.73
C PRO A 35 -24.24 1.58 -28.67
N GLY A 36 -22.92 1.48 -28.72
CA GLY A 36 -22.02 2.35 -27.95
C GLY A 36 -21.35 1.74 -26.72
N GLN A 37 -20.66 0.59 -26.89
CA GLN A 37 -19.38 0.51 -26.19
C GLN A 37 -18.46 1.50 -26.89
N SER A 38 -18.45 2.74 -26.40
CA SER A 38 -17.33 3.62 -26.65
C SER A 38 -16.10 2.86 -26.12
N GLN A 39 -15.21 2.45 -27.03
CA GLN A 39 -13.83 2.17 -26.67
C GLN A 39 -13.44 3.33 -25.73
N GLN A 40 -13.13 3.02 -24.46
CA GLN A 40 -12.53 4.02 -23.59
C GLN A 40 -11.34 4.55 -24.38
N PRO A 41 -11.21 5.87 -24.54
CA PRO A 41 -10.07 6.41 -25.24
C PRO A 41 -8.83 5.88 -24.50
N GLU A 42 -7.92 5.27 -25.27
CA GLU A 42 -6.56 5.04 -24.76
C GLU A 42 -6.12 6.32 -24.04
N PRO A 43 -5.53 6.22 -22.84
CA PRO A 43 -5.07 7.40 -22.13
C PRO A 43 -4.25 8.23 -23.11
N ALA A 44 -4.67 9.47 -23.33
CA ALA A 44 -4.05 10.36 -24.29
C ALA A 44 -2.53 10.32 -24.09
N PRO A 45 -1.72 10.17 -25.16
CA PRO A 45 -0.28 10.15 -25.02
C PRO A 45 0.15 11.40 -24.27
N LEU A 46 1.08 11.24 -23.32
CA LEU A 46 1.61 12.35 -22.52
C LEU A 46 2.05 13.47 -23.45
N VAL A 47 1.42 14.63 -23.33
CA VAL A 47 1.75 15.79 -24.14
C VAL A 47 3.08 16.31 -23.63
N GLY A 48 4.19 15.95 -24.31
CA GLY A 48 5.51 16.52 -24.03
C GLY A 48 6.67 15.56 -23.92
N LEU A 49 6.54 14.41 -23.24
CA LEU A 49 7.65 13.45 -23.10
C LEU A 49 7.72 12.50 -24.30
N GLN A 50 8.60 12.80 -25.24
CA GLN A 50 8.89 11.96 -26.40
C GLN A 50 10.04 10.98 -26.08
N ALA A 51 9.94 9.76 -26.66
CA ALA A 51 11.04 8.81 -26.62
C ALA A 51 12.31 9.43 -27.18
N HIS A 52 13.43 9.33 -26.46
CA HIS A 52 14.72 9.84 -26.90
C HIS A 52 15.87 9.02 -26.30
N GLU A 53 17.09 9.31 -26.66
CA GLU A 53 18.30 8.78 -26.02
C GLU A 53 18.94 9.85 -25.16
N ASN A 54 19.42 9.46 -23.98
CA ASN A 54 20.19 10.34 -23.12
C ASN A 54 21.69 10.37 -23.49
N SER A 55 22.50 11.12 -22.75
CA SER A 55 23.95 11.24 -23.00
C SER A 55 24.72 9.92 -22.86
N GLN A 56 24.16 8.92 -22.19
CA GLN A 56 24.74 7.57 -22.08
C GLN A 56 24.28 6.63 -23.22
N LYS A 57 23.63 7.15 -24.26
CA LYS A 57 23.02 6.35 -25.34
C LYS A 57 22.04 5.31 -24.83
N MET A 58 21.34 5.61 -23.72
CA MET A 58 20.27 4.81 -23.19
C MET A 58 18.95 5.29 -23.81
N PRO A 59 18.23 4.43 -24.54
CA PRO A 59 16.91 4.77 -25.03
C PRO A 59 15.92 4.91 -23.85
N LEU A 60 15.17 6.00 -23.86
CA LEU A 60 14.11 6.29 -22.89
C LEU A 60 12.75 6.09 -23.57
N ARG A 61 11.84 5.35 -22.97
CA ARG A 61 10.57 4.93 -23.53
C ARG A 61 9.39 5.35 -22.66
N PRO A 62 8.32 5.89 -23.24
CA PRO A 62 7.09 6.20 -22.51
C PRO A 62 6.40 4.90 -22.05
N VAL A 63 5.89 4.93 -20.83
CA VAL A 63 5.09 3.84 -20.26
C VAL A 63 3.67 4.36 -20.05
N PRO A 64 2.65 3.73 -20.68
CA PRO A 64 1.25 4.13 -20.52
C PRO A 64 0.83 4.18 -19.04
N GLY A 65 0.04 5.17 -18.67
CA GLY A 65 -0.42 5.35 -17.28
C GLY A 65 0.60 5.98 -16.34
N THR A 66 1.76 6.45 -16.86
CA THR A 66 2.77 7.17 -16.10
C THR A 66 3.18 8.47 -16.78
N PRO A 67 3.65 9.48 -16.02
CA PRO A 67 4.17 10.75 -16.56
C PRO A 67 5.70 10.71 -16.80
N VAL A 68 6.29 9.53 -16.98
CA VAL A 68 7.75 9.37 -17.04
C VAL A 68 8.20 8.53 -18.23
N LEU A 69 9.48 8.61 -18.57
CA LEU A 69 10.12 7.70 -19.52
C LEU A 69 11.01 6.71 -18.76
N PHE A 70 10.94 5.44 -19.13
CA PHE A 70 11.77 4.39 -18.58
C PHE A 70 13.01 4.15 -19.43
N ALA A 71 14.15 3.91 -18.81
CA ALA A 71 15.32 3.34 -19.47
C ALA A 71 14.92 2.00 -20.12
N ALA A 72 15.20 1.83 -21.41
CA ALA A 72 14.83 0.62 -22.14
C ALA A 72 15.49 -0.65 -21.58
N TYR A 73 16.64 -0.50 -20.94
CA TYR A 73 17.44 -1.56 -20.34
C TYR A 73 17.74 -1.28 -18.88
N PRO A 74 18.08 -2.30 -18.08
CA PRO A 74 18.80 -2.10 -16.82
C PRO A 74 20.10 -1.32 -17.09
N THR A 75 20.54 -0.53 -16.10
CA THR A 75 21.79 0.26 -16.20
C THR A 75 22.98 -0.66 -16.46
N ARG A 76 23.74 -0.38 -17.52
CA ARG A 76 24.85 -1.22 -17.96
C ARG A 76 26.12 -0.98 -17.15
N VAL A 77 27.02 -1.97 -17.13
CA VAL A 77 28.38 -1.83 -16.56
C VAL A 77 29.10 -0.64 -17.19
N SER A 78 28.98 -0.42 -18.51
CA SER A 78 29.58 0.73 -19.19
C SER A 78 29.06 2.08 -18.68
N ASP A 79 27.74 2.18 -18.44
CA ASP A 79 27.10 3.40 -17.94
C ASP A 79 27.58 3.71 -16.51
N PHE A 80 27.61 2.69 -15.66
CA PHE A 80 28.07 2.85 -14.28
C PHE A 80 29.57 3.12 -14.18
N THR A 81 30.36 2.54 -15.08
CA THR A 81 31.81 2.83 -15.17
C THR A 81 32.06 4.28 -15.56
N ALA A 82 31.27 4.85 -16.48
CA ALA A 82 31.34 6.27 -16.82
C ALA A 82 31.05 7.14 -15.60
N PHE A 83 30.02 6.83 -14.83
CA PHE A 83 29.70 7.51 -13.57
C PHE A 83 30.87 7.47 -12.59
N VAL A 84 31.43 6.30 -12.32
CA VAL A 84 32.58 6.13 -11.41
C VAL A 84 33.76 6.94 -11.88
N SER A 85 34.08 6.88 -13.17
CA SER A 85 35.23 7.59 -13.77
C SER A 85 35.08 9.11 -13.72
N GLU A 86 33.88 9.63 -13.99
CA GLU A 86 33.64 11.08 -14.08
C GLU A 86 33.40 11.74 -12.72
N SER A 87 32.75 11.03 -11.77
CA SER A 87 32.42 11.58 -10.46
C SER A 87 33.44 11.28 -9.36
N GLY A 88 34.36 10.35 -9.60
CA GLY A 88 35.24 9.81 -8.55
C GLY A 88 34.56 8.95 -7.52
N TYR A 89 33.33 8.48 -7.82
CA TYR A 89 32.57 7.59 -6.93
C TYR A 89 33.35 6.30 -6.67
N GLN A 90 33.38 5.85 -5.42
CA GLN A 90 34.10 4.63 -5.05
C GLN A 90 33.20 3.41 -5.26
N TRP A 91 33.54 2.57 -6.21
CA TRP A 91 32.86 1.31 -6.49
C TRP A 91 33.84 0.22 -6.88
N ASP A 92 34.06 -0.75 -5.97
CA ASP A 92 34.96 -1.89 -6.12
C ASP A 92 34.25 -3.26 -6.00
N HIS A 93 32.92 -3.25 -5.93
CA HIS A 93 32.08 -4.41 -5.70
C HIS A 93 31.74 -5.21 -6.97
N LYS A 94 32.77 -5.66 -7.70
CA LYS A 94 32.56 -6.47 -8.91
C LYS A 94 32.05 -7.88 -8.58
N PRO A 95 31.20 -8.47 -9.44
CA PRO A 95 30.76 -9.85 -9.26
C PRO A 95 31.93 -10.84 -9.47
N HIS A 96 31.75 -12.07 -8.99
CA HIS A 96 32.73 -13.16 -9.13
C HIS A 96 32.74 -13.81 -10.52
N PHE A 97 31.88 -13.37 -11.42
CA PHE A 97 31.78 -13.84 -12.82
C PHE A 97 32.11 -12.70 -13.81
N PRO A 98 32.51 -13.04 -15.04
CA PRO A 98 32.85 -12.04 -16.03
C PRO A 98 31.61 -11.29 -16.53
N GLN A 99 31.74 -9.98 -16.69
CA GLN A 99 30.76 -9.12 -17.35
C GLN A 99 31.44 -8.26 -18.41
N THR A 100 30.77 -8.01 -19.53
CA THR A 100 31.14 -7.00 -20.51
C THR A 100 30.44 -5.68 -20.20
N GLY A 101 30.79 -4.64 -20.93
CA GLY A 101 30.16 -3.31 -20.78
C GLY A 101 28.65 -3.30 -20.98
N ASP A 102 28.13 -4.25 -21.75
CA ASP A 102 26.70 -4.36 -22.09
C ASP A 102 25.89 -5.20 -21.08
N HIS A 103 26.51 -5.81 -20.10
CA HIS A 103 25.78 -6.49 -19.02
C HIS A 103 25.18 -5.48 -18.04
N PRO A 104 24.09 -5.81 -17.35
CA PRO A 104 23.56 -4.98 -16.27
C PRO A 104 24.61 -4.89 -15.15
N VAL A 105 24.81 -3.72 -14.58
CA VAL A 105 25.64 -3.54 -13.39
C VAL A 105 24.98 -4.24 -12.21
N VAL A 106 25.78 -4.93 -11.39
CA VAL A 106 25.33 -5.67 -10.21
C VAL A 106 26.14 -5.31 -8.96
N ASN A 107 25.76 -5.88 -7.82
CA ASN A 107 26.32 -5.53 -6.50
C ASN A 107 26.11 -4.04 -6.17
N ILE A 108 24.97 -3.50 -6.56
CA ILE A 108 24.57 -2.10 -6.40
C ILE A 108 23.55 -2.00 -5.27
N THR A 109 23.81 -1.13 -4.29
CA THR A 109 22.82 -0.73 -3.28
C THR A 109 21.82 0.26 -3.87
N LEU A 110 20.71 0.49 -3.15
CA LEU A 110 19.75 1.54 -3.50
C LEU A 110 20.44 2.91 -3.57
N GLN A 111 21.37 3.19 -2.66
CA GLN A 111 22.11 4.45 -2.60
C GLN A 111 23.06 4.63 -3.78
N ASP A 112 23.76 3.56 -4.21
CA ASP A 112 24.62 3.62 -5.40
C ASP A 112 23.78 3.97 -6.65
N ALA A 113 22.62 3.35 -6.78
CA ALA A 113 21.69 3.59 -7.88
C ALA A 113 21.15 5.04 -7.86
N ALA A 114 20.80 5.55 -6.69
CA ALA A 114 20.37 6.95 -6.52
C ALA A 114 21.50 7.94 -6.82
N ALA A 115 22.74 7.64 -6.41
CA ALA A 115 23.91 8.46 -6.70
C ALA A 115 24.19 8.55 -8.21
N PHE A 116 24.05 7.42 -8.93
CA PHE A 116 24.13 7.41 -10.39
C PHE A 116 23.07 8.33 -11.03
N CYS A 117 21.83 8.24 -10.58
CA CYS A 117 20.73 9.08 -11.10
C CYS A 117 20.99 10.57 -10.85
N SER A 118 21.51 10.93 -9.68
CA SER A 118 21.87 12.30 -9.34
C SER A 118 22.99 12.81 -10.22
N TRP A 119 24.08 12.03 -10.39
CA TRP A 119 25.18 12.38 -11.29
C TRP A 119 24.70 12.60 -12.72
N LEU A 120 23.87 11.71 -13.28
CA LEU A 120 23.37 11.84 -14.64
C LEU A 120 22.50 13.10 -14.80
N THR A 121 21.69 13.40 -13.79
CA THR A 121 20.88 14.63 -13.74
C THR A 121 21.76 15.87 -13.75
N GLU A 122 22.78 15.94 -12.90
CA GLU A 122 23.68 17.07 -12.80
C GLU A 122 24.51 17.25 -14.09
N LYS A 123 25.03 16.15 -14.64
CA LYS A 123 25.77 16.13 -15.89
C LYS A 123 24.97 16.72 -17.05
N GLU A 124 23.73 16.26 -17.22
CA GLU A 124 22.90 16.69 -18.33
C GLU A 124 22.30 18.09 -18.14
N ARG A 125 22.07 18.52 -16.90
CA ARG A 125 21.74 19.92 -16.60
C ARG A 125 22.94 20.85 -16.90
N ALA A 126 24.14 20.48 -16.51
CA ALA A 126 25.34 21.26 -16.75
C ALA A 126 25.62 21.41 -18.26
N SER A 127 25.32 20.40 -19.06
CA SER A 127 25.44 20.45 -20.52
C SER A 127 24.25 21.13 -21.23
N GLY A 128 23.21 21.49 -20.51
CA GLY A 128 21.96 22.02 -21.09
C GLY A 128 21.11 20.99 -21.85
N THR A 129 21.43 19.71 -21.71
CA THR A 129 20.66 18.62 -22.35
C THR A 129 19.26 18.50 -21.73
N ILE A 130 19.16 18.69 -20.42
CA ILE A 130 17.90 18.72 -19.69
C ILE A 130 17.74 20.02 -18.90
N THR A 131 16.49 20.35 -18.56
CA THR A 131 16.15 21.57 -17.81
C THR A 131 16.18 21.36 -16.30
N GLU A 132 16.07 22.42 -15.52
CA GLU A 132 15.95 22.38 -14.06
C GLU A 132 14.74 21.60 -13.54
N PHE A 133 13.67 21.49 -14.36
CA PHE A 133 12.46 20.72 -14.03
C PHE A 133 12.59 19.22 -14.31
N GLN A 134 13.64 18.83 -15.00
CA GLN A 134 13.87 17.47 -15.46
C GLN A 134 14.95 16.77 -14.63
N SER A 135 14.76 15.47 -14.39
CA SER A 135 15.70 14.67 -13.58
C SER A 135 15.59 13.17 -13.88
N TYR A 136 16.65 12.46 -13.55
CA TYR A 136 16.69 11.00 -13.50
C TYR A 136 16.50 10.53 -12.06
N ARG A 137 15.78 9.42 -11.88
CA ARG A 137 15.59 8.75 -10.59
C ARG A 137 15.21 7.27 -10.77
N LEU A 138 15.21 6.52 -9.68
CA LEU A 138 14.65 5.18 -9.68
C LEU A 138 13.12 5.24 -9.88
N PRO A 139 12.53 4.22 -10.52
CA PRO A 139 11.07 4.10 -10.63
C PRO A 139 10.45 3.86 -9.26
N THR A 140 9.24 4.37 -9.07
CA THR A 140 8.38 3.95 -7.97
C THR A 140 7.82 2.56 -8.26
N ASN A 141 7.34 1.86 -7.21
CA ASN A 141 6.68 0.58 -7.37
C ASN A 141 5.49 0.66 -8.35
N ARG A 142 4.70 1.73 -8.27
CA ARG A 142 3.54 1.95 -9.15
C ARG A 142 3.95 2.18 -10.62
N GLU A 143 5.02 2.93 -10.85
CA GLU A 143 5.56 3.13 -12.19
C GLU A 143 6.10 1.82 -12.76
N TRP A 144 6.72 1.00 -11.91
CA TRP A 144 7.20 -0.33 -12.30
C TRP A 144 6.03 -1.27 -12.62
N ASP A 145 4.93 -1.25 -11.83
CA ASP A 145 3.69 -1.99 -12.13
C ASP A 145 3.15 -1.63 -13.53
N ALA A 146 3.11 -0.34 -13.86
CA ALA A 146 2.72 0.10 -15.19
C ALA A 146 3.67 -0.40 -16.28
N ALA A 147 4.99 -0.43 -16.03
CA ALA A 147 5.98 -0.91 -16.99
C ALA A 147 5.82 -2.40 -17.33
N VAL A 148 5.36 -3.23 -16.38
CA VAL A 148 5.06 -4.66 -16.62
C VAL A 148 3.61 -4.91 -17.04
N GLY A 149 2.84 -3.86 -17.31
CA GLY A 149 1.47 -3.95 -17.82
C GLY A 149 0.43 -4.32 -16.75
N LEU A 150 0.75 -4.22 -15.46
CA LEU A 150 -0.25 -4.35 -14.41
C LEU A 150 -1.18 -3.13 -14.46
N ALA A 151 -2.48 -3.39 -14.48
CA ALA A 151 -3.46 -2.31 -14.43
C ALA A 151 -3.26 -1.45 -13.18
N SER A 152 -3.41 -0.14 -13.33
CA SER A 152 -3.47 0.73 -12.16
C SER A 152 -4.61 0.28 -11.25
N ALA A 153 -4.50 0.49 -9.93
CA ALA A 153 -5.58 0.19 -8.97
C ALA A 153 -6.96 0.74 -9.39
N GLN A 154 -6.98 1.63 -10.33
CA GLN A 154 -8.16 2.25 -10.94
C GLN A 154 -8.76 1.41 -12.07
N THR A 155 -7.92 0.75 -12.87
CA THR A 155 -8.35 -0.21 -13.90
C THR A 155 -8.79 -1.52 -13.26
N GLN A 156 -8.17 -1.93 -12.15
CA GLN A 156 -8.56 -3.11 -11.37
C GLN A 156 -9.99 -3.04 -10.83
N ARG A 157 -10.53 -1.84 -10.57
CA ARG A 157 -11.94 -1.67 -10.13
C ARG A 157 -12.96 -2.00 -11.21
N SER A 158 -12.58 -2.00 -12.47
CA SER A 158 -13.45 -2.35 -13.61
C SER A 158 -13.27 -3.80 -14.06
N LEU A 159 -12.30 -4.53 -13.51
CA LEU A 159 -12.05 -5.92 -13.87
C LEU A 159 -13.03 -6.84 -13.13
N THR A 160 -13.49 -7.86 -13.81
CA THR A 160 -14.25 -8.95 -13.18
C THR A 160 -13.32 -9.79 -12.31
N SER A 161 -13.86 -10.48 -11.30
CA SER A 161 -13.08 -11.35 -10.40
C SER A 161 -12.21 -12.39 -11.14
N ALA A 162 -12.62 -12.80 -12.34
CA ALA A 162 -11.85 -13.71 -13.19
C ALA A 162 -10.62 -13.03 -13.83
N GLN A 163 -10.71 -11.74 -14.16
CA GLN A 163 -9.61 -10.95 -14.70
C GLN A 163 -8.59 -10.59 -13.61
N GLU A 164 -9.03 -10.29 -12.38
CA GLU A 164 -8.15 -10.06 -11.23
C GLU A 164 -7.32 -11.30 -10.87
N ILE A 165 -7.91 -12.50 -10.96
CA ILE A 165 -7.19 -13.77 -10.75
C ILE A 165 -6.14 -14.00 -11.83
N ASP A 166 -6.39 -13.57 -13.05
CA ASP A 166 -5.49 -13.73 -14.18
C ASP A 166 -4.29 -12.78 -14.10
N GLU A 167 -4.50 -11.51 -13.72
CA GLU A 167 -3.42 -10.54 -13.52
C GLU A 167 -2.47 -10.92 -12.37
N SER A 168 -2.98 -11.51 -11.29
CA SER A 168 -2.15 -11.97 -10.16
C SER A 168 -1.23 -13.13 -10.54
N ARG A 169 -1.47 -13.78 -11.69
CA ARG A 169 -0.67 -14.89 -12.23
C ARG A 169 0.09 -14.52 -13.50
N SER A 170 0.01 -13.27 -13.93
CA SER A 170 0.70 -12.81 -15.13
C SER A 170 2.20 -12.64 -14.88
N PHE A 171 2.95 -12.87 -15.92
CA PHE A 171 4.38 -12.60 -15.97
C PHE A 171 4.66 -11.45 -16.94
N PRO A 172 5.80 -10.78 -16.90
CA PRO A 172 6.14 -9.75 -17.87
C PRO A 172 6.08 -10.21 -19.34
N TRP A 173 6.13 -11.52 -19.59
CA TRP A 173 5.96 -12.15 -20.92
C TRP A 173 4.54 -12.70 -21.19
N GLY A 174 3.57 -12.54 -20.29
CA GLY A 174 2.19 -13.04 -20.40
C GLY A 174 1.84 -14.13 -19.39
N LEU A 175 0.99 -15.10 -19.78
CA LEU A 175 0.44 -16.12 -18.86
C LEU A 175 1.16 -17.49 -18.92
N GLN A 176 2.04 -17.67 -19.88
CA GLN A 176 2.66 -18.96 -20.14
C GLN A 176 3.66 -19.35 -19.05
N TRP A 177 3.58 -20.59 -18.57
CA TRP A 177 4.59 -21.23 -17.73
C TRP A 177 4.86 -22.67 -18.24
N PRO A 178 6.11 -23.12 -18.35
CA PRO A 178 7.38 -22.42 -18.15
C PRO A 178 7.56 -21.21 -19.09
N PRO A 179 8.53 -20.29 -18.77
CA PRO A 179 8.83 -19.14 -19.61
C PRO A 179 9.12 -19.56 -21.05
N PRO A 180 8.65 -18.83 -22.08
CA PRO A 180 9.10 -19.06 -23.45
C PRO A 180 10.61 -18.76 -23.59
N ALA A 181 11.26 -19.38 -24.57
CA ALA A 181 12.72 -19.37 -24.74
C ALA A 181 13.38 -17.96 -24.79
N LYS A 182 12.61 -16.90 -25.08
CA LYS A 182 13.10 -15.52 -25.16
C LYS A 182 12.49 -14.59 -24.11
N ALA A 183 11.88 -15.16 -23.08
CA ALA A 183 11.18 -14.38 -22.05
C ALA A 183 12.14 -13.61 -21.13
N GLY A 184 13.32 -14.11 -20.88
CA GLY A 184 14.29 -13.53 -19.98
C GLY A 184 15.38 -14.52 -19.56
N ASN A 185 16.33 -14.02 -18.79
CA ASN A 185 17.43 -14.80 -18.22
C ASN A 185 17.07 -15.23 -16.78
N PHE A 186 16.94 -16.55 -16.56
CA PHE A 186 16.52 -17.16 -15.30
C PHE A 186 17.46 -18.30 -14.88
N ASN A 187 17.24 -18.92 -13.72
CA ASN A 187 17.92 -20.15 -13.37
C ASN A 187 17.34 -21.33 -14.18
N SER A 188 17.80 -21.44 -15.41
CA SER A 188 17.34 -22.43 -16.39
C SER A 188 17.58 -23.89 -15.99
N TYR A 189 18.56 -24.17 -15.11
CA TYR A 189 18.81 -25.52 -14.60
C TYR A 189 17.65 -26.07 -13.76
N GLU A 190 16.92 -25.17 -13.08
CA GLU A 190 15.81 -25.53 -12.19
C GLU A 190 14.44 -25.42 -12.89
N ILE A 191 14.38 -24.76 -14.05
CA ILE A 191 13.16 -24.64 -14.85
C ILE A 191 13.21 -25.61 -16.00
N ASN A 192 12.52 -26.74 -15.89
CA ASN A 192 12.48 -27.77 -16.92
C ASN A 192 12.09 -27.22 -18.30
N GLY A 193 12.93 -27.52 -19.31
CA GLY A 193 12.67 -27.18 -20.70
C GLY A 193 13.03 -25.76 -21.12
N THR A 194 13.72 -25.02 -20.26
CA THR A 194 14.25 -23.69 -20.59
C THR A 194 15.77 -23.71 -20.51
N ASP A 195 16.43 -23.27 -21.57
CA ASP A 195 17.86 -22.96 -21.58
C ASP A 195 17.99 -21.58 -22.23
N ASP A 196 18.33 -20.56 -21.44
CA ASP A 196 18.50 -19.20 -21.91
C ASP A 196 19.94 -18.91 -22.41
N GLY A 197 20.84 -19.87 -22.24
CA GLY A 197 22.23 -19.79 -22.70
C GLY A 197 23.14 -18.95 -21.80
N HIS A 198 22.69 -18.50 -20.65
CA HIS A 198 23.43 -17.60 -19.76
C HIS A 198 23.46 -18.12 -18.32
N PRO A 199 24.62 -18.61 -17.82
CA PRO A 199 24.73 -19.10 -16.45
C PRO A 199 24.75 -18.01 -15.38
N TYR A 200 24.90 -16.76 -15.80
CA TYR A 200 24.92 -15.53 -14.99
C TYR A 200 24.12 -14.45 -15.71
N THR A 201 24.42 -13.17 -15.45
CA THR A 201 23.81 -12.06 -16.21
C THR A 201 24.05 -12.21 -17.71
N SER A 202 23.08 -11.81 -18.52
CA SER A 202 23.20 -11.66 -19.97
C SER A 202 23.46 -10.21 -20.38
N PRO A 203 23.98 -9.95 -21.60
CA PRO A 203 23.93 -8.61 -22.17
C PRO A 203 22.49 -8.08 -22.14
N VAL A 204 22.31 -6.78 -21.81
CA VAL A 204 20.98 -6.18 -21.79
C VAL A 204 20.34 -6.23 -23.19
N GLY A 205 19.05 -6.52 -23.25
CA GLY A 205 18.34 -6.63 -24.52
C GLY A 205 18.57 -7.94 -25.28
N ALA A 206 19.18 -8.96 -24.66
CA ALA A 206 19.32 -10.28 -25.27
C ALA A 206 17.97 -10.99 -25.48
N PHE A 207 16.95 -10.57 -24.77
CA PHE A 207 15.60 -11.15 -24.79
C PHE A 207 14.58 -10.18 -25.38
N ASP A 208 13.40 -10.73 -25.73
CA ASP A 208 12.36 -9.97 -26.40
C ASP A 208 11.86 -8.80 -25.52
N PRO A 209 11.63 -7.62 -26.10
CA PRO A 209 11.11 -6.46 -25.35
C PRO A 209 9.61 -6.60 -25.04
N SER A 210 9.16 -5.86 -24.04
CA SER A 210 7.73 -5.59 -23.82
C SER A 210 7.14 -4.79 -24.99
N PRO A 211 5.80 -4.68 -25.11
CA PRO A 211 5.15 -3.83 -26.10
C PRO A 211 5.61 -2.37 -26.11
N GLN A 212 6.11 -1.87 -24.96
CA GLN A 212 6.64 -0.52 -24.80
C GLN A 212 8.12 -0.40 -25.20
N GLY A 213 8.76 -1.49 -25.61
CA GLY A 213 10.18 -1.52 -25.97
C GLY A 213 11.12 -1.55 -24.76
N LEU A 214 10.66 -2.05 -23.62
CA LEU A 214 11.46 -2.27 -22.42
C LEU A 214 11.94 -3.71 -22.39
N HIS A 215 13.24 -3.92 -22.23
CA HIS A 215 13.86 -5.25 -22.14
C HIS A 215 14.15 -5.63 -20.69
N ASP A 216 14.35 -6.93 -20.46
CA ASP A 216 14.78 -7.49 -19.19
C ASP A 216 13.87 -7.09 -17.99
N LEU A 217 12.56 -6.89 -18.24
CA LEU A 217 11.58 -6.68 -17.16
C LEU A 217 11.34 -7.95 -16.34
N ALA A 218 11.86 -9.09 -16.81
CA ALA A 218 11.82 -10.37 -16.14
C ALA A 218 13.18 -11.05 -16.22
N GLY A 219 13.71 -11.45 -15.07
CA GLY A 219 15.02 -12.11 -15.00
C GLY A 219 16.19 -11.14 -15.17
N ASN A 220 17.33 -11.65 -15.57
CA ASN A 220 18.61 -10.99 -15.64
C ASN A 220 19.05 -10.43 -14.27
N VAL A 221 18.55 -9.30 -13.81
CA VAL A 221 18.82 -8.75 -12.47
C VAL A 221 17.54 -8.29 -11.79
N TRP A 222 17.47 -8.46 -10.47
CA TRP A 222 16.55 -7.71 -9.63
C TRP A 222 16.82 -6.22 -9.79
N GLU A 223 15.76 -5.43 -9.92
CA GLU A 223 15.87 -3.99 -10.11
C GLU A 223 15.33 -3.22 -8.91
N TRP A 224 16.13 -2.28 -8.41
CA TRP A 224 15.69 -1.38 -7.36
C TRP A 224 14.52 -0.53 -7.82
N ALA A 225 13.45 -0.53 -7.04
CA ALA A 225 12.36 0.43 -7.11
C ALA A 225 12.32 1.23 -5.82
N TRP A 226 11.99 2.51 -5.92
CA TRP A 226 12.01 3.43 -4.79
C TRP A 226 10.68 4.16 -4.67
N ASP A 227 9.95 3.87 -3.60
CA ASP A 227 8.81 4.70 -3.23
C ASP A 227 9.35 5.95 -2.52
N ARG A 228 9.31 7.04 -3.20
CA ARG A 228 10.05 8.31 -3.03
C ARG A 228 9.96 9.00 -1.67
N GLU A 229 9.06 8.58 -0.81
CA GLU A 229 8.71 9.37 0.37
C GLU A 229 9.51 9.00 1.63
N ASP A 230 10.43 8.03 1.53
CA ASP A 230 11.32 7.73 2.65
C ASP A 230 12.78 7.46 2.25
N PRO A 231 13.63 8.48 2.21
CA PRO A 231 15.06 8.32 1.92
C PRO A 231 15.86 7.73 3.09
N ILE A 232 15.26 7.44 4.24
CA ILE A 232 15.98 7.14 5.49
C ILE A 232 15.73 5.70 5.99
N ASN A 233 14.67 5.01 5.52
CA ASN A 233 14.37 3.66 5.97
C ASN A 233 15.05 2.57 5.16
N SER A 234 15.57 1.59 5.88
CA SER A 234 16.47 0.53 5.41
C SER A 234 15.83 -0.57 4.56
N ALA A 235 14.52 -0.61 4.39
CA ALA A 235 13.87 -1.57 3.51
C ALA A 235 13.58 -0.94 2.14
N ALA A 236 14.10 -1.55 1.10
CA ALA A 236 13.90 -1.16 -0.28
C ALA A 236 13.26 -2.30 -1.05
N LEU A 237 12.71 -1.99 -2.21
CA LEU A 237 11.94 -2.92 -3.00
C LEU A 237 12.72 -3.36 -4.24
N LEU A 238 12.73 -4.66 -4.49
CA LEU A 238 13.27 -5.26 -5.71
C LEU A 238 12.14 -5.83 -6.58
N ARG A 239 12.27 -5.65 -7.88
CA ARG A 239 11.30 -6.08 -8.90
C ARG A 239 11.96 -6.90 -10.01
N GLY A 240 11.16 -7.69 -10.72
CA GLY A 240 11.54 -8.33 -11.98
C GLY A 240 12.14 -9.73 -11.89
N GLY A 241 12.65 -10.18 -10.76
CA GLY A 241 13.40 -11.44 -10.67
C GLY A 241 14.83 -11.31 -11.18
N SER A 242 15.59 -12.39 -11.24
CA SER A 242 16.97 -12.37 -11.75
C SER A 242 17.39 -13.75 -12.30
N TRP A 243 18.60 -13.81 -12.91
CA TRP A 243 19.22 -15.02 -13.41
C TRP A 243 19.35 -16.16 -12.38
N MET A 244 19.24 -15.85 -11.07
CA MET A 244 19.31 -16.86 -10.00
C MET A 244 17.94 -17.48 -9.65
N TYR A 245 16.83 -16.93 -10.14
CA TYR A 245 15.49 -17.31 -9.70
C TYR A 245 14.79 -18.24 -10.68
N PHE A 246 14.09 -19.24 -10.14
CA PHE A 246 13.36 -20.27 -10.87
C PHE A 246 11.94 -20.50 -10.36
N ARG A 247 11.61 -19.99 -9.16
CA ARG A 247 10.28 -20.18 -8.58
C ARG A 247 9.27 -19.30 -9.31
N LYS A 248 8.21 -19.93 -9.77
CA LYS A 248 7.14 -19.29 -10.53
C LYS A 248 6.62 -18.01 -9.86
N GLU A 249 6.42 -18.08 -8.55
CA GLU A 249 5.86 -17.00 -7.75
C GLU A 249 6.75 -15.75 -7.75
N CYS A 250 8.08 -15.95 -7.73
CA CYS A 250 9.06 -14.85 -7.70
C CYS A 250 9.21 -14.14 -9.05
N LEU A 251 8.69 -14.72 -10.13
CA LEU A 251 8.80 -14.19 -11.49
C LEU A 251 7.48 -13.56 -11.99
N THR A 252 6.43 -13.56 -11.17
CA THR A 252 5.18 -12.89 -11.51
C THR A 252 5.34 -11.38 -11.57
N SER A 253 4.57 -10.73 -12.46
CA SER A 253 4.60 -9.27 -12.64
C SER A 253 4.31 -8.49 -11.36
N ASN A 254 3.52 -9.06 -10.46
CA ASN A 254 3.15 -8.44 -9.18
C ASN A 254 4.10 -8.78 -8.02
N TYR A 255 5.12 -9.62 -8.22
CA TYR A 255 6.02 -9.98 -7.12
C TYR A 255 6.88 -8.81 -6.66
N ARG A 256 7.00 -8.69 -5.35
CA ARG A 256 7.75 -7.65 -4.64
C ARG A 256 8.67 -8.31 -3.62
N TYR A 257 9.96 -7.99 -3.69
CA TYR A 257 10.95 -8.53 -2.77
C TYR A 257 11.52 -7.39 -1.91
N LEU A 258 11.10 -7.36 -0.64
CA LEU A 258 11.57 -6.38 0.33
C LEU A 258 12.91 -6.82 0.91
N VAL A 259 13.89 -5.92 0.85
CA VAL A 259 15.25 -6.15 1.33
C VAL A 259 15.82 -4.88 1.96
N SER A 260 16.94 -5.00 2.68
CA SER A 260 17.67 -3.82 3.16
C SER A 260 18.22 -2.99 2.00
N ALA A 261 18.14 -1.66 2.11
CA ALA A 261 18.60 -0.73 1.07
C ALA A 261 20.13 -0.78 0.83
N ASP A 262 20.89 -1.30 1.77
CA ASP A 262 22.34 -1.51 1.72
C ASP A 262 22.75 -2.88 1.18
N LEU A 263 21.77 -3.74 0.84
CA LEU A 263 22.03 -5.08 0.30
C LEU A 263 22.78 -4.98 -1.04
N ARG A 264 23.86 -5.76 -1.15
CA ARG A 264 24.60 -5.99 -2.39
C ARG A 264 24.52 -7.46 -2.75
N ALA A 265 24.14 -7.77 -3.96
CA ALA A 265 24.15 -9.13 -4.46
C ALA A 265 24.49 -9.16 -5.97
N PRO A 266 25.09 -10.26 -6.44
CA PRO A 266 25.48 -10.39 -7.86
C PRO A 266 24.27 -10.56 -8.79
N SER A 267 23.09 -10.47 -8.26
CA SER A 267 21.79 -10.54 -8.95
C SER A 267 20.97 -9.26 -8.80
N ILE A 268 21.52 -8.19 -8.18
CA ILE A 268 20.82 -6.94 -7.93
C ILE A 268 21.49 -5.80 -8.70
N GLY A 269 20.72 -5.17 -9.56
CA GLY A 269 21.05 -3.97 -10.33
C GLY A 269 19.91 -2.96 -10.26
N PHE A 270 19.76 -2.12 -11.28
CA PHE A 270 18.69 -1.13 -11.34
C PHE A 270 18.46 -0.64 -12.77
N ARG A 271 17.27 -0.10 -13.02
CA ARG A 271 17.01 0.83 -14.12
C ARG A 271 16.53 2.15 -13.56
N TYR A 272 16.61 3.19 -14.35
CA TYR A 272 16.15 4.52 -13.96
C TYR A 272 15.05 5.01 -14.89
N ILE A 273 14.39 6.06 -14.46
CA ILE A 273 13.39 6.78 -15.25
C ILE A 273 13.82 8.23 -15.42
N PHE A 274 13.26 8.88 -16.43
CA PHE A 274 13.36 10.31 -16.66
C PHE A 274 12.00 10.96 -16.40
N GLU A 275 11.99 12.02 -15.61
CA GLU A 275 10.80 12.79 -15.31
C GLU A 275 10.94 14.26 -15.65
N ASP A 276 9.81 14.91 -16.01
CA ASP A 276 9.65 16.36 -15.97
C ASP A 276 8.58 16.67 -14.91
N LYS A 277 8.97 17.42 -13.88
CA LYS A 277 8.07 17.74 -12.75
C LYS A 277 6.80 18.47 -13.17
N ARG A 278 6.85 19.25 -14.26
CA ARG A 278 5.69 19.97 -14.80
C ARG A 278 4.71 19.01 -15.46
N GLU A 279 5.22 18.05 -16.24
CA GLU A 279 4.41 17.00 -16.84
C GLU A 279 3.82 16.08 -15.77
N THR A 280 4.59 15.74 -14.74
CA THR A 280 4.12 14.96 -13.60
C THR A 280 2.99 15.68 -12.87
N ALA A 281 3.12 16.97 -12.59
CA ALA A 281 2.07 17.77 -11.96
C ALA A 281 0.81 17.84 -12.84
N THR A 282 0.97 18.06 -14.14
CA THR A 282 -0.14 18.09 -15.11
C THR A 282 -0.85 16.75 -15.18
N PHE A 283 -0.10 15.65 -15.24
CA PHE A 283 -0.65 14.30 -15.26
C PHE A 283 -1.47 14.00 -13.99
N LEU A 284 -0.95 14.31 -12.81
CA LEU A 284 -1.64 14.12 -11.54
C LEU A 284 -2.93 14.94 -11.47
N ALA A 285 -2.88 16.20 -11.89
CA ALA A 285 -4.06 17.06 -11.95
C ALA A 285 -5.14 16.51 -12.90
N ASN A 286 -4.74 15.99 -14.07
CA ASN A 286 -5.66 15.36 -15.02
C ASN A 286 -6.25 14.06 -14.47
N GLN A 287 -5.46 13.24 -13.79
CA GLN A 287 -5.97 12.04 -13.11
C GLN A 287 -7.02 12.38 -12.04
N GLN A 288 -6.76 13.40 -11.22
CA GLN A 288 -7.73 13.86 -10.21
C GLN A 288 -9.04 14.30 -10.87
N LYS A 289 -8.93 15.03 -11.98
CA LYS A 289 -10.09 15.51 -12.73
C LYS A 289 -10.92 14.37 -13.32
N SER A 290 -10.25 13.36 -13.91
CA SER A 290 -10.91 12.16 -14.44
C SER A 290 -11.61 11.37 -13.35
N ARG A 291 -10.96 11.17 -12.21
CA ARG A 291 -11.55 10.51 -11.02
C ARG A 291 -12.81 11.24 -10.54
N ALA A 292 -12.74 12.56 -10.43
CA ALA A 292 -13.88 13.37 -10.00
C ALA A 292 -15.08 13.23 -10.95
N GLU A 293 -14.84 13.08 -12.26
CA GLU A 293 -15.92 12.88 -13.23
C GLU A 293 -16.47 11.44 -13.19
N GLU A 294 -15.62 10.43 -13.03
CA GLU A 294 -16.02 9.03 -12.82
C GLU A 294 -16.88 8.87 -11.57
N ASP A 295 -16.47 9.44 -10.45
CA ASP A 295 -17.24 9.44 -9.20
C ASP A 295 -18.61 10.08 -9.37
N LYS A 296 -18.68 11.19 -10.12
CA LYS A 296 -19.93 11.89 -10.43
C LYS A 296 -20.86 11.02 -11.30
N GLN A 297 -20.29 10.32 -12.29
CA GLN A 297 -21.05 9.38 -13.13
C GLN A 297 -21.55 8.20 -12.28
N GLN A 298 -20.73 7.67 -11.39
CA GLN A 298 -21.10 6.57 -10.51
C GLN A 298 -22.22 6.98 -9.54
N ILE A 299 -22.15 8.18 -8.95
CA ILE A 299 -23.24 8.74 -8.14
C ILE A 299 -24.52 8.88 -8.96
N THR A 300 -24.42 9.31 -10.21
CA THR A 300 -25.58 9.46 -11.09
C THR A 300 -26.22 8.11 -11.41
N MET A 301 -25.42 7.09 -11.71
CA MET A 301 -25.91 5.72 -11.95
C MET A 301 -26.61 5.14 -10.73
N LEU A 302 -26.06 5.32 -9.53
CA LEU A 302 -26.65 4.87 -8.28
C LEU A 302 -27.99 5.52 -7.97
N ASN A 303 -28.13 6.83 -8.27
CA ASN A 303 -29.40 7.54 -8.07
C ASN A 303 -30.52 7.08 -9.05
N THR A 304 -30.15 6.40 -10.13
CA THR A 304 -31.08 5.91 -11.15
C THR A 304 -31.31 4.39 -11.09
N ALA A 305 -30.59 3.68 -10.23
CA ALA A 305 -30.73 2.23 -10.06
C ALA A 305 -32.05 1.87 -9.35
N PRO A 306 -32.93 1.03 -9.93
CA PRO A 306 -34.28 0.78 -9.39
C PRO A 306 -34.30 -0.06 -8.09
N ASP A 307 -33.21 -0.78 -7.79
CA ASP A 307 -33.16 -1.77 -6.70
C ASP A 307 -32.26 -1.34 -5.53
N VAL A 308 -31.77 -0.08 -5.51
CA VAL A 308 -30.88 0.44 -4.44
C VAL A 308 -31.68 1.38 -3.55
N SER A 309 -31.65 1.14 -2.24
CA SER A 309 -32.35 1.97 -1.26
C SER A 309 -31.70 3.38 -1.15
N ALA A 310 -32.50 4.38 -0.80
CA ALA A 310 -32.01 5.75 -0.58
C ALA A 310 -30.93 5.80 0.50
N GLU A 311 -30.95 4.90 1.48
CA GLU A 311 -29.94 4.79 2.53
C GLU A 311 -28.60 4.26 2.00
N GLU A 312 -28.62 3.24 1.13
CA GLU A 312 -27.42 2.71 0.47
C GLU A 312 -26.81 3.73 -0.48
N VAL A 313 -27.63 4.48 -1.22
CA VAL A 313 -27.17 5.60 -2.06
C VAL A 313 -26.51 6.68 -1.21
N ALA A 314 -27.09 7.03 -0.04
CA ALA A 314 -26.51 8.02 0.86
C ALA A 314 -25.18 7.56 1.46
N LYS A 315 -25.07 6.29 1.90
CA LYS A 315 -23.81 5.70 2.40
C LYS A 315 -22.73 5.68 1.33
N MET A 316 -23.09 5.31 0.11
CA MET A 316 -22.13 5.25 -1.00
C MET A 316 -21.70 6.65 -1.46
N ARG A 317 -22.60 7.63 -1.46
CA ARG A 317 -22.28 9.04 -1.69
C ARG A 317 -21.31 9.56 -0.65
N GLN A 318 -21.57 9.33 0.62
CA GLN A 318 -20.69 9.72 1.73
C GLN A 318 -19.31 9.05 1.60
N SER A 319 -19.24 7.77 1.21
CA SER A 319 -18.01 7.05 0.94
C SER A 319 -17.24 7.63 -0.26
N LEU A 320 -17.92 8.01 -1.34
CA LEU A 320 -17.31 8.64 -2.52
C LEU A 320 -16.83 10.07 -2.22
N GLU A 321 -17.58 10.83 -1.42
CA GLU A 321 -17.19 12.17 -0.97
C GLU A 321 -16.01 12.11 0.00
N ALA A 322 -15.98 11.13 0.92
CA ALA A 322 -14.84 10.87 1.78
C ALA A 322 -13.59 10.50 0.96
N ARG A 323 -13.72 9.65 -0.08
CA ARG A 323 -12.63 9.34 -1.03
C ARG A 323 -12.17 10.57 -1.81
N ARG A 324 -13.08 11.46 -2.17
CA ARG A 324 -12.75 12.74 -2.83
C ARG A 324 -11.89 13.61 -1.94
N ALA A 325 -12.29 13.79 -0.69
CA ALA A 325 -11.51 14.51 0.30
C ALA A 325 -10.13 13.87 0.54
N GLN A 326 -10.01 12.56 0.33
CA GLN A 326 -8.78 11.78 0.51
C GLN A 326 -7.88 11.75 -0.72
N SER A 327 -8.41 11.87 -1.95
CA SER A 327 -7.58 11.94 -3.16
C SER A 327 -6.76 13.22 -3.25
N ASP A 328 -7.15 14.26 -2.51
CA ASP A 328 -6.36 15.48 -2.28
C ASP A 328 -5.32 15.32 -1.15
N SER A 329 -5.14 14.12 -0.62
CA SER A 329 -4.37 13.85 0.61
C SER A 329 -2.84 14.00 0.50
N SER A 330 -2.30 14.34 -0.67
CA SER A 330 -0.91 14.80 -0.78
C SER A 330 -0.71 16.23 -0.24
N THR A 331 -1.80 16.99 -0.07
CA THR A 331 -1.80 18.26 0.65
C THR A 331 -2.07 18.00 2.12
N PRO A 332 -1.27 18.59 3.04
CA PRO A 332 -1.60 18.60 4.46
C PRO A 332 -3.03 19.09 4.66
N VAL A 333 -3.77 18.46 5.56
CA VAL A 333 -5.10 18.96 5.94
C VAL A 333 -4.92 20.39 6.42
N GLU A 334 -5.67 21.32 5.84
CA GLU A 334 -5.61 22.74 6.21
C GLU A 334 -5.94 22.90 7.70
N LEU A 335 -5.09 23.62 8.42
CA LEU A 335 -5.32 23.88 9.83
C LEU A 335 -6.53 24.82 9.97
N PRO A 336 -7.39 24.60 10.96
CA PRO A 336 -8.54 25.48 11.18
C PRO A 336 -8.09 26.91 11.49
N ASP A 337 -8.86 27.89 11.04
CA ASP A 337 -8.64 29.28 11.41
C ASP A 337 -8.67 29.37 12.95
N PRO A 338 -7.60 29.85 13.61
CA PRO A 338 -7.57 29.98 15.06
C PRO A 338 -8.74 30.77 15.63
N ALA A 339 -9.29 31.73 14.87
CA ALA A 339 -10.45 32.53 15.28
C ALA A 339 -11.77 31.72 15.26
N SER A 340 -11.83 30.61 14.57
CA SER A 340 -13.01 29.74 14.50
C SER A 340 -13.06 28.67 15.59
N LEU A 341 -11.96 28.44 16.31
CA LEU A 341 -11.86 27.42 17.35
C LEU A 341 -12.67 27.80 18.58
N LYS A 342 -13.38 26.82 19.12
CA LYS A 342 -14.16 26.94 20.36
C LYS A 342 -13.56 26.08 21.45
N PRO A 343 -13.62 26.51 22.72
CA PRO A 343 -13.25 25.67 23.84
C PRO A 343 -14.04 24.36 23.89
N ALA A 344 -13.38 23.27 24.32
CA ALA A 344 -14.00 21.97 24.49
C ALA A 344 -15.09 22.01 25.57
N THR A 345 -16.20 21.30 25.30
CA THR A 345 -17.29 21.03 26.23
C THR A 345 -17.42 19.53 26.50
N SER A 346 -18.13 19.19 27.57
CA SER A 346 -18.33 17.78 27.97
C SER A 346 -19.34 17.01 27.09
N THR A 347 -20.06 17.70 26.20
CA THR A 347 -21.21 17.15 25.46
C THR A 347 -21.10 17.29 23.96
N ASP A 348 -20.29 18.19 23.46
CA ASP A 348 -20.23 18.53 22.05
C ASP A 348 -18.94 18.01 21.41
N ALA A 349 -18.99 17.77 20.12
CA ALA A 349 -17.79 17.50 19.34
C ALA A 349 -16.84 18.70 19.37
N TYR A 350 -15.55 18.43 19.49
CA TYR A 350 -14.50 19.43 19.67
C TYR A 350 -13.45 19.29 18.56
N THR A 351 -12.93 20.41 18.09
CA THR A 351 -11.81 20.45 17.14
C THR A 351 -10.66 21.25 17.74
N ASN A 352 -9.47 20.67 17.78
CA ASN A 352 -8.27 21.30 18.31
C ASN A 352 -7.51 22.13 17.27
N LYS A 353 -6.38 22.74 17.67
CA LYS A 353 -5.52 23.56 16.78
C LYS A 353 -4.95 22.81 15.58
N LEU A 354 -4.76 21.50 15.68
CA LEU A 354 -4.25 20.67 14.59
C LEU A 354 -5.37 20.21 13.64
N GLY A 355 -6.63 20.63 13.90
CA GLY A 355 -7.78 20.15 13.14
C GLY A 355 -8.16 18.70 13.47
N MET A 356 -7.66 18.15 14.58
CA MET A 356 -8.10 16.85 15.08
C MET A 356 -9.47 17.02 15.74
N LYS A 357 -10.41 16.16 15.39
CA LYS A 357 -11.75 16.16 15.96
C LYS A 357 -11.88 15.11 17.04
N PHE A 358 -12.67 15.42 18.06
CA PHE A 358 -12.97 14.56 19.20
C PHE A 358 -14.47 14.50 19.42
N HIS A 359 -15.00 13.31 19.64
CA HIS A 359 -16.42 13.06 19.84
C HIS A 359 -16.72 12.53 21.25
N PRO A 360 -17.81 12.96 21.88
CA PRO A 360 -18.24 12.41 23.16
C PRO A 360 -18.50 10.90 23.05
N PHE A 361 -18.00 10.13 24.03
CA PHE A 361 -18.22 8.70 24.14
C PHE A 361 -18.23 8.26 25.61
N GLY A 362 -18.89 7.14 25.89
CA GLY A 362 -18.87 6.54 27.23
C GLY A 362 -19.40 7.47 28.32
N ALA A 363 -18.53 7.94 29.21
CA ALA A 363 -18.92 8.79 30.34
C ALA A 363 -18.92 10.29 30.00
N PRO A 364 -19.70 11.12 30.68
CA PRO A 364 -19.69 12.57 30.51
C PRO A 364 -18.28 13.17 30.74
N GLY A 365 -17.85 14.05 29.84
CA GLY A 365 -16.54 14.68 29.89
C GLY A 365 -15.42 13.87 29.23
N MET A 366 -15.75 12.74 28.62
CA MET A 366 -14.81 11.92 27.85
C MET A 366 -15.06 12.11 26.36
N LEU A 367 -14.06 12.56 25.62
CA LEU A 367 -14.11 12.68 24.18
C LEU A 367 -12.96 11.86 23.55
N MET A 368 -13.26 11.08 22.53
CA MET A 368 -12.25 10.30 21.81
C MET A 368 -11.98 10.89 20.43
N GLY A 369 -10.74 10.82 19.99
CA GLY A 369 -10.33 11.25 18.66
C GLY A 369 -11.13 10.51 17.57
N GLU A 370 -11.67 11.29 16.62
CA GLU A 370 -12.44 10.77 15.47
C GLU A 370 -11.64 9.70 14.73
N THR A 371 -10.33 9.90 14.62
CA THR A 371 -9.38 9.02 13.94
C THR A 371 -8.14 8.81 14.81
N GLU A 372 -7.22 7.98 14.33
CA GLU A 372 -5.85 7.89 14.84
C GLU A 372 -5.12 9.23 14.64
N VAL A 373 -4.05 9.46 15.38
CA VAL A 373 -3.15 10.62 15.21
C VAL A 373 -2.45 10.52 13.86
N ARG A 374 -2.57 11.59 13.05
CA ARG A 374 -1.99 11.62 11.71
C ARG A 374 -0.50 11.95 11.74
N VAL A 375 0.19 11.56 10.66
CA VAL A 375 1.60 11.93 10.43
C VAL A 375 1.81 13.43 10.58
N GLN A 376 0.99 14.27 9.95
CA GLN A 376 1.12 15.74 10.04
C GLN A 376 0.97 16.28 11.46
N ASP A 377 0.10 15.69 12.27
CA ASP A 377 -0.11 16.08 13.66
C ASP A 377 1.11 15.77 14.51
N TYR A 378 1.65 14.56 14.32
CA TYR A 378 2.85 14.11 15.01
C TYR A 378 4.08 14.93 14.61
N GLU A 379 4.26 15.21 13.30
CA GLU A 379 5.36 16.05 12.81
C GLU A 379 5.28 17.48 13.30
N ALA A 380 4.09 18.04 13.46
CA ALA A 380 3.91 19.36 14.07
C ALA A 380 4.46 19.40 15.51
N ALA A 381 4.18 18.35 16.30
CA ALA A 381 4.73 18.20 17.65
C ALA A 381 6.25 18.02 17.65
N GLN A 382 6.78 17.18 16.76
CA GLN A 382 8.23 16.97 16.64
C GLN A 382 8.95 18.29 16.31
N LYS A 383 8.42 19.02 15.33
CA LYS A 383 8.95 20.33 14.96
C LYS A 383 8.91 21.35 16.11
N ALA A 384 7.78 21.42 16.84
CA ALA A 384 7.60 22.34 17.95
C ALA A 384 8.53 22.03 19.14
N THR A 385 8.86 20.77 19.34
CA THR A 385 9.72 20.30 20.44
C THR A 385 11.20 20.14 20.04
N GLY A 386 11.56 20.46 18.79
CA GLY A 386 12.93 20.30 18.28
C GLY A 386 13.36 18.84 18.13
N LYS A 387 12.41 17.90 18.15
CA LYS A 387 12.63 16.47 17.92
C LYS A 387 12.42 16.12 16.44
N SER A 388 12.77 14.90 16.06
CA SER A 388 12.53 14.35 14.70
C SER A 388 11.97 12.95 14.81
N TRP A 389 10.97 12.64 13.99
CA TRP A 389 10.49 11.28 13.83
C TRP A 389 11.44 10.49 12.93
N THR A 390 12.40 9.80 13.52
CA THR A 390 13.48 9.09 12.81
C THR A 390 13.08 7.69 12.35
N ARG A 391 12.08 7.07 12.98
CA ARG A 391 11.60 5.72 12.66
C ARG A 391 10.45 5.76 11.67
N ARG A 392 10.69 6.27 10.46
CA ARG A 392 9.70 6.25 9.37
C ARG A 392 9.38 4.83 8.94
N PRO A 393 8.13 4.50 8.54
CA PRO A 393 7.84 3.20 7.96
C PRO A 393 8.53 3.02 6.60
N THR A 394 8.68 1.77 6.17
CA THR A 394 9.32 1.39 4.90
C THR A 394 8.39 1.54 3.68
N PHE A 395 7.15 1.93 3.90
CA PHE A 395 6.16 2.20 2.87
C PHE A 395 5.81 3.68 2.85
N VAL A 396 5.24 4.10 1.73
CA VAL A 396 4.76 5.49 1.56
C VAL A 396 3.71 5.79 2.61
N ILE A 397 3.95 6.83 3.40
CA ILE A 397 3.02 7.35 4.37
C ILE A 397 2.81 8.85 4.12
N GLN A 398 1.56 9.26 4.01
CA GLN A 398 1.19 10.64 3.68
C GLN A 398 0.79 11.43 4.94
N PRO A 399 0.74 12.77 4.88
CA PRO A 399 0.36 13.60 6.02
C PRO A 399 -0.96 13.20 6.70
N SER A 400 -1.94 12.71 5.94
CA SER A 400 -3.25 12.26 6.41
C SER A 400 -3.30 10.81 6.88
N HIS A 401 -2.23 10.02 6.76
CA HIS A 401 -2.17 8.65 7.27
C HIS A 401 -1.93 8.63 8.78
N PRO A 402 -2.28 7.54 9.48
CA PRO A 402 -1.93 7.39 10.89
C PRO A 402 -0.43 7.36 11.07
N VAL A 403 0.08 8.00 12.10
CA VAL A 403 1.49 7.85 12.47
C VAL A 403 1.76 6.42 12.97
N VAL A 404 2.86 5.83 12.54
CA VAL A 404 3.31 4.47 12.91
C VAL A 404 4.77 4.47 13.36
N ASN A 405 5.30 3.32 13.75
CA ASN A 405 6.68 3.23 14.28
C ASN A 405 6.93 4.19 15.45
N VAL A 406 5.93 4.39 16.29
CA VAL A 406 6.01 5.19 17.51
C VAL A 406 5.91 4.29 18.73
N THR A 407 6.77 4.54 19.70
CA THR A 407 6.74 3.83 20.98
C THR A 407 5.58 4.33 21.85
N TRP A 408 5.21 3.55 22.86
CA TRP A 408 4.20 3.96 23.83
C TRP A 408 4.57 5.29 24.51
N GLN A 409 5.83 5.47 24.87
CA GLN A 409 6.31 6.71 25.49
C GLN A 409 6.19 7.90 24.55
N GLU A 410 6.53 7.74 23.26
CA GLU A 410 6.42 8.82 22.28
C GLU A 410 4.96 9.22 22.02
N ALA A 411 4.03 8.28 22.08
CA ALA A 411 2.59 8.56 22.01
C ALA A 411 2.11 9.38 23.23
N ASN A 412 2.60 9.07 24.44
CA ASN A 412 2.33 9.87 25.64
C ASN A 412 2.99 11.26 25.57
N ASP A 413 4.24 11.37 25.13
CA ASP A 413 4.93 12.65 24.94
C ASP A 413 4.13 13.57 24.00
N PHE A 414 3.56 13.02 22.94
CA PHE A 414 2.68 13.73 22.04
C PHE A 414 1.40 14.24 22.75
N ALA A 415 0.75 13.38 23.53
CA ALA A 415 -0.45 13.74 24.29
C ALA A 415 -0.18 14.84 25.32
N GLU A 416 0.96 14.79 26.00
CA GLU A 416 1.41 15.82 26.95
C GLU A 416 1.67 17.16 26.26
N TRP A 417 2.39 17.13 25.14
CA TRP A 417 2.64 18.32 24.33
C TRP A 417 1.35 18.97 23.86
N LEU A 418 0.41 18.19 23.33
CA LEU A 418 -0.88 18.68 22.85
C LEU A 418 -1.70 19.28 24.00
N THR A 419 -1.67 18.64 25.17
CA THR A 419 -2.30 19.15 26.40
C THR A 419 -1.77 20.54 26.77
N ALA A 420 -0.46 20.69 26.79
CA ALA A 420 0.17 21.97 27.12
C ALA A 420 -0.22 23.05 26.08
N THR A 421 -0.17 22.70 24.80
CA THR A 421 -0.47 23.60 23.67
C THR A 421 -1.91 24.12 23.69
N ASP A 422 -2.88 23.24 23.93
CA ASP A 422 -4.29 23.63 23.94
C ASP A 422 -4.73 24.33 25.24
N ARG A 423 -4.10 23.99 26.39
CA ARG A 423 -4.25 24.76 27.64
C ARG A 423 -3.74 26.18 27.49
N GLU A 424 -2.55 26.38 26.96
CA GLU A 424 -1.96 27.70 26.70
C GLU A 424 -2.86 28.56 25.83
N SER A 425 -3.61 27.93 24.93
CA SER A 425 -4.55 28.60 24.03
C SER A 425 -5.97 28.74 24.58
N ASN A 426 -6.21 28.30 25.81
CA ASN A 426 -7.52 28.26 26.46
C ASN A 426 -8.58 27.46 25.69
N LEU A 427 -8.15 26.46 24.89
CA LEU A 427 -9.04 25.58 24.15
C LEU A 427 -9.54 24.42 25.01
N ILE A 428 -8.79 24.06 26.04
CA ILE A 428 -9.21 23.07 27.05
C ILE A 428 -9.02 23.65 28.47
N PRO A 429 -9.83 23.23 29.45
CA PRO A 429 -9.67 23.62 30.84
C PRO A 429 -8.30 23.23 31.41
N ALA A 430 -7.85 23.95 32.44
CA ALA A 430 -6.56 23.73 33.08
C ALA A 430 -6.40 22.31 33.67
N ASN A 431 -7.49 21.69 34.09
CA ASN A 431 -7.54 20.30 34.60
C ASN A 431 -7.75 19.23 33.51
N ALA A 432 -8.18 19.60 32.30
CA ALA A 432 -8.36 18.68 31.20
C ALA A 432 -7.02 18.25 30.58
N ARG A 433 -6.96 17.04 30.03
CA ARG A 433 -5.74 16.53 29.38
C ARG A 433 -6.05 15.58 28.24
N TYR A 434 -5.16 15.53 27.26
CA TYR A 434 -5.08 14.44 26.31
C TYR A 434 -4.27 13.28 26.89
N ARG A 435 -4.64 12.07 26.57
CA ARG A 435 -3.95 10.84 26.96
C ARG A 435 -4.32 9.68 26.02
N LEU A 436 -3.57 8.60 26.11
CA LEU A 436 -3.97 7.34 25.49
C LEU A 436 -5.28 6.82 26.13
N PRO A 437 -6.14 6.12 25.37
CA PRO A 437 -7.32 5.44 25.92
C PRO A 437 -6.89 4.33 26.87
N THR A 438 -7.71 4.04 27.86
CA THR A 438 -7.62 2.78 28.58
C THR A 438 -8.19 1.62 27.75
N ASP A 439 -7.83 0.39 28.06
CA ASP A 439 -8.43 -0.82 27.46
C ASP A 439 -9.96 -0.82 27.57
N ALA A 440 -10.49 -0.43 28.72
CA ALA A 440 -11.92 -0.33 28.95
C ALA A 440 -12.60 0.76 28.11
N GLU A 441 -11.98 1.93 27.98
CA GLU A 441 -12.48 3.03 27.13
C GLU A 441 -12.48 2.62 25.66
N TRP A 442 -11.45 1.92 25.22
CA TRP A 442 -11.40 1.41 23.85
C TRP A 442 -12.51 0.38 23.60
N SER A 443 -12.80 -0.52 24.57
CA SER A 443 -13.93 -1.46 24.50
C SER A 443 -15.27 -0.74 24.40
N VAL A 444 -15.49 0.34 25.15
CA VAL A 444 -16.68 1.18 25.03
C VAL A 444 -16.76 1.81 23.64
N ALA A 445 -15.64 2.34 23.15
CA ALA A 445 -15.56 3.03 21.85
C ALA A 445 -15.94 2.09 20.68
N VAL A 446 -15.57 0.82 20.76
CA VAL A 446 -15.90 -0.18 19.73
C VAL A 446 -17.30 -0.82 19.93
N GLY A 447 -18.01 -0.43 20.99
CA GLY A 447 -19.39 -0.87 21.26
C GLY A 447 -19.51 -2.16 22.08
N LEU A 448 -18.43 -2.67 22.67
CA LEU A 448 -18.49 -3.79 23.60
C LEU A 448 -19.06 -3.31 24.94
N LYS A 449 -20.16 -3.92 25.39
CA LYS A 449 -20.85 -3.50 26.62
C LYS A 449 -20.48 -4.35 27.83
N ASP A 450 -20.38 -5.65 27.66
CA ASP A 450 -20.17 -6.60 28.76
C ASP A 450 -19.09 -7.61 28.35
N GLU A 451 -17.85 -7.35 28.68
CA GLU A 451 -16.75 -8.30 28.46
C GLU A 451 -16.54 -9.18 29.70
N ALA A 452 -16.53 -10.50 29.50
CA ALA A 452 -16.13 -11.43 30.53
C ALA A 452 -14.64 -11.28 30.84
N GLY A 453 -14.29 -11.18 32.12
CA GLY A 453 -12.91 -11.01 32.58
C GLY A 453 -12.69 -9.73 33.39
N THR A 454 -11.63 -9.70 34.16
CA THR A 454 -11.30 -8.62 35.10
C THR A 454 -10.15 -7.74 34.63
N ASP A 455 -9.35 -8.22 33.70
CA ASP A 455 -8.15 -7.58 33.18
C ASP A 455 -8.02 -7.79 31.65
N PRO A 456 -7.15 -7.06 30.94
CA PRO A 456 -7.00 -7.16 29.50
C PRO A 456 -6.74 -8.59 28.98
N ALA A 457 -5.94 -9.37 29.67
CA ALA A 457 -5.57 -10.72 29.25
C ALA A 457 -6.78 -11.68 29.30
N SER A 458 -7.55 -11.64 30.40
CA SER A 458 -8.76 -12.47 30.58
C SER A 458 -9.90 -12.06 29.66
N LYS A 459 -9.95 -10.80 29.20
CA LYS A 459 -10.94 -10.28 28.27
C LYS A 459 -10.60 -10.59 26.81
N SER A 460 -9.32 -10.82 26.49
CA SER A 460 -8.88 -11.03 25.11
C SER A 460 -9.55 -12.24 24.49
N GLY A 461 -10.23 -12.03 23.35
CA GLY A 461 -10.95 -13.08 22.65
C GLY A 461 -12.21 -13.60 23.38
N SER A 462 -12.67 -12.93 24.45
CA SER A 462 -13.86 -13.34 25.21
C SER A 462 -15.16 -13.23 24.42
N ASN A 463 -15.22 -12.32 23.44
CA ASN A 463 -16.30 -12.18 22.47
C ASN A 463 -15.80 -12.67 21.10
N THR A 464 -16.42 -13.70 20.55
CA THR A 464 -15.99 -14.37 19.31
C THR A 464 -16.88 -14.04 18.09
N VAL A 465 -17.78 -13.07 18.21
CA VAL A 465 -18.78 -12.77 17.18
C VAL A 465 -18.87 -11.30 16.79
N ASP A 466 -18.40 -10.37 17.62
CA ASP A 466 -18.49 -8.94 17.37
C ASP A 466 -17.21 -8.38 16.76
N TYR A 467 -17.37 -7.64 15.67
CA TYR A 467 -16.31 -6.93 15.00
C TYR A 467 -16.55 -5.41 15.05
N PRO A 468 -15.50 -4.59 14.96
CA PRO A 468 -15.64 -3.13 15.02
C PRO A 468 -16.54 -2.54 13.92
N TRP A 469 -16.75 -3.22 12.80
CA TRP A 469 -17.68 -2.79 11.74
C TRP A 469 -19.15 -3.10 12.03
N GLY A 470 -19.50 -3.63 13.21
CA GLY A 470 -20.86 -3.74 13.71
C GLY A 470 -21.68 -4.93 13.19
N THR A 471 -21.06 -5.87 12.46
CA THR A 471 -21.69 -7.13 12.04
C THR A 471 -20.82 -8.32 12.41
N SER A 472 -21.40 -9.54 12.45
CA SER A 472 -20.64 -10.79 12.67
C SER A 472 -20.10 -11.41 11.38
N GLN A 473 -20.16 -10.68 10.26
CA GLN A 473 -19.69 -11.15 8.96
C GLN A 473 -18.17 -11.21 8.90
N TRP A 474 -17.63 -12.33 8.41
CA TRP A 474 -16.23 -12.50 8.03
C TRP A 474 -16.13 -13.17 6.65
N PRO A 475 -15.32 -12.70 5.70
CA PRO A 475 -14.57 -11.44 5.72
C PRO A 475 -15.45 -10.19 5.92
N PRO A 476 -14.88 -9.03 6.30
CA PRO A 476 -15.65 -7.82 6.51
C PRO A 476 -16.51 -7.45 5.30
N PRO A 477 -17.62 -6.71 5.49
CA PRO A 477 -18.28 -6.04 4.37
C PRO A 477 -17.30 -5.15 3.61
N THR A 478 -17.50 -5.01 2.31
CA THR A 478 -16.65 -4.16 1.45
C THR A 478 -16.50 -2.75 2.06
N PHE A 479 -15.27 -2.24 2.13
CA PHE A 479 -14.94 -0.92 2.69
C PHE A 479 -15.23 -0.72 4.18
N SER A 480 -15.17 -1.78 4.97
CA SER A 480 -15.37 -1.69 6.43
C SER A 480 -14.07 -1.49 7.22
N ALA A 481 -12.93 -1.89 6.69
CA ALA A 481 -11.65 -1.83 7.39
C ALA A 481 -10.47 -1.89 6.40
N ASN A 482 -9.30 -1.43 6.82
CA ASN A 482 -8.03 -1.67 6.12
C ASN A 482 -7.33 -2.86 6.75
N LEU A 483 -7.29 -4.00 6.05
CA LEU A 483 -6.76 -5.29 6.52
C LEU A 483 -5.82 -5.91 5.47
N ASP A 484 -5.14 -7.01 5.81
CA ASP A 484 -4.26 -7.73 4.87
C ASP A 484 -5.07 -8.45 3.77
N THR A 485 -5.47 -7.70 2.77
CA THR A 485 -6.22 -8.22 1.61
C THR A 485 -5.43 -9.21 0.77
N GLY A 486 -4.10 -9.18 0.83
CA GLY A 486 -3.22 -10.13 0.15
C GLY A 486 -3.34 -11.55 0.66
N ARG A 487 -3.84 -11.73 1.90
CA ARG A 487 -4.05 -13.04 2.54
C ARG A 487 -5.52 -13.38 2.78
N MET A 488 -6.44 -12.47 2.48
CA MET A 488 -7.88 -12.65 2.71
C MET A 488 -8.61 -12.85 1.37
N SER A 489 -9.11 -14.07 1.14
CA SER A 489 -9.92 -14.35 -0.05
C SER A 489 -11.28 -13.66 0.05
N GLY A 490 -11.66 -12.93 -1.00
CA GLY A 490 -12.99 -12.30 -1.12
C GLY A 490 -13.13 -10.95 -0.41
N TYR A 491 -12.05 -10.34 0.06
CA TYR A 491 -12.02 -9.00 0.62
C TYR A 491 -10.98 -8.11 -0.07
N ALA A 492 -11.34 -6.88 -0.37
CA ALA A 492 -10.43 -5.85 -0.90
C ALA A 492 -10.77 -4.49 -0.31
N ASP A 493 -9.79 -3.78 0.21
CA ASP A 493 -9.91 -2.43 0.76
C ASP A 493 -9.17 -1.37 -0.06
N ASN A 494 -8.36 -1.81 -1.04
CA ASN A 494 -7.53 -1.00 -1.94
C ASN A 494 -6.29 -0.37 -1.30
N PHE A 495 -5.86 -0.82 -0.15
CA PHE A 495 -4.65 -0.35 0.50
C PHE A 495 -3.72 -1.53 0.79
N SER A 496 -2.46 -1.41 0.39
CA SER A 496 -1.44 -2.43 0.69
C SER A 496 -0.77 -2.20 2.05
N TYR A 497 -0.93 -1.00 2.59
CA TYR A 497 -0.40 -0.52 3.87
C TYR A 497 -1.45 0.35 4.56
N THR A 498 -1.04 1.32 5.37
CA THR A 498 -1.98 2.26 5.98
C THR A 498 -2.77 3.03 4.92
N SER A 499 -4.01 3.36 5.24
CA SER A 499 -4.87 4.28 4.49
C SER A 499 -4.87 5.67 5.15
N PRO A 500 -5.26 6.73 4.43
CA PRO A 500 -5.61 8.01 5.08
C PRO A 500 -6.65 7.75 6.17
N VAL A 501 -6.49 8.37 7.34
CA VAL A 501 -7.44 8.20 8.44
C VAL A 501 -8.85 8.63 8.02
N GLY A 502 -9.87 7.92 8.49
CA GLY A 502 -11.26 8.19 8.11
C GLY A 502 -11.65 7.62 6.74
N SER A 503 -10.84 6.72 6.15
CA SER A 503 -11.13 6.08 4.86
C SER A 503 -12.35 5.16 4.91
N PHE A 504 -12.72 4.68 6.06
CA PHE A 504 -13.79 3.73 6.27
C PHE A 504 -14.93 4.33 7.09
N SER A 505 -16.11 3.73 7.01
CA SER A 505 -17.31 4.26 7.68
C SER A 505 -17.13 4.35 9.19
N PRO A 506 -17.59 5.44 9.83
CA PRO A 506 -17.51 5.58 11.26
C PRO A 506 -18.55 4.70 11.96
N ASN A 507 -18.31 4.43 13.23
CA ASN A 507 -19.29 3.79 14.10
C ASN A 507 -20.34 4.82 14.65
N THR A 508 -21.19 4.37 15.58
CA THR A 508 -22.26 5.20 16.19
C THR A 508 -21.74 6.37 17.03
N PHE A 509 -20.47 6.41 17.41
CA PHE A 509 -19.81 7.50 18.09
C PHE A 509 -19.08 8.46 17.14
N ASN A 510 -19.23 8.30 15.82
CA ASN A 510 -18.45 8.99 14.78
C ASN A 510 -16.94 8.72 14.87
N LEU A 511 -16.54 7.51 15.29
CA LEU A 511 -15.16 7.10 15.36
C LEU A 511 -14.84 6.20 14.15
N HIS A 512 -13.78 6.55 13.43
CA HIS A 512 -13.29 5.82 12.26
C HIS A 512 -12.15 4.86 12.63
N ASP A 513 -11.88 3.92 11.76
CA ASP A 513 -10.68 3.07 11.74
C ASP A 513 -10.43 2.29 13.05
N LEU A 514 -11.50 1.99 13.82
CA LEU A 514 -11.41 1.08 14.98
C LEU A 514 -11.16 -0.38 14.54
N ALA A 515 -11.24 -0.65 13.24
CA ALA A 515 -10.91 -1.93 12.63
C ALA A 515 -9.89 -1.71 11.52
N GLY A 516 -8.74 -2.34 11.62
CA GLY A 516 -7.72 -2.24 10.59
C GLY A 516 -6.95 -0.92 10.65
N ASN A 517 -6.35 -0.54 9.55
CA ASN A 517 -5.44 0.58 9.41
C ASN A 517 -4.21 0.40 10.32
N VAL A 518 -4.25 0.87 11.58
CA VAL A 518 -3.21 0.56 12.55
C VAL A 518 -3.80 0.08 13.87
N ALA A 519 -3.12 -0.83 14.54
CA ALA A 519 -3.43 -1.18 15.92
C ALA A 519 -2.98 -0.04 16.84
N GLU A 520 -3.65 0.13 17.98
CA GLU A 520 -3.56 1.35 18.77
C GLU A 520 -3.06 1.10 20.18
N TRP A 521 -2.05 1.85 20.60
CA TRP A 521 -1.56 1.85 21.99
C TRP A 521 -2.66 2.27 22.96
N CYS A 522 -2.81 1.49 24.05
CA CYS A 522 -3.59 1.84 25.23
C CYS A 522 -2.70 2.14 26.44
N SER A 523 -3.26 2.81 27.46
CA SER A 523 -2.52 3.18 28.67
C SER A 523 -2.27 2.02 29.63
N ASP A 524 -3.08 0.94 29.53
CA ASP A 524 -3.06 -0.16 30.49
C ASP A 524 -1.82 -1.03 30.33
N PRO A 525 -1.21 -1.46 31.47
CA PRO A 525 -0.19 -2.48 31.45
C PRO A 525 -0.78 -3.85 31.11
N TRP A 526 0.02 -4.71 30.47
CA TRP A 526 -0.38 -6.10 30.27
C TRP A 526 -0.16 -6.91 31.56
N PRO A 527 -1.16 -7.66 32.04
CA PRO A 527 -1.04 -8.42 33.28
C PRO A 527 0.08 -9.47 33.23
N GLY A 528 0.96 -9.47 34.22
CA GLY A 528 2.03 -10.44 34.33
C GLY A 528 3.28 -10.19 33.48
N ALA A 529 3.32 -9.15 32.66
CA ALA A 529 4.48 -8.77 31.86
C ALA A 529 4.90 -7.33 32.16
N ALA A 530 5.98 -7.18 32.89
CA ALA A 530 6.51 -5.86 33.26
C ALA A 530 7.00 -5.08 32.02
N GLY A 531 6.59 -3.83 31.90
CA GLY A 531 6.98 -2.97 30.79
C GLY A 531 6.25 -3.25 29.47
N GLU A 532 5.18 -4.06 29.47
CA GLU A 532 4.34 -4.28 28.30
C GLU A 532 3.00 -3.54 28.44
N ARG A 533 2.51 -3.03 27.31
CA ARG A 533 1.26 -2.26 27.20
C ARG A 533 0.28 -2.93 26.27
N VAL A 534 -0.99 -2.73 26.56
CA VAL A 534 -2.10 -3.19 25.73
C VAL A 534 -2.11 -2.46 24.39
N VAL A 535 -2.35 -3.20 23.32
CA VAL A 535 -2.62 -2.70 21.97
C VAL A 535 -3.96 -3.25 21.50
N ARG A 536 -4.81 -2.40 20.96
CA ARG A 536 -6.17 -2.71 20.53
C ARG A 536 -6.36 -2.50 19.04
N GLY A 537 -7.42 -3.11 18.52
CA GLY A 537 -7.75 -3.06 17.10
C GLY A 537 -6.88 -3.98 16.27
N SER A 538 -7.32 -4.14 15.03
CA SER A 538 -6.56 -4.81 13.98
C SER A 538 -5.75 -3.78 13.18
N SER A 539 -4.99 -4.23 12.19
CA SER A 539 -4.18 -3.34 11.35
C SER A 539 -4.14 -3.84 9.91
N TRP A 540 -3.53 -3.09 9.03
CA TRP A 540 -3.35 -3.43 7.62
C TRP A 540 -2.60 -4.77 7.38
N ILE A 541 -1.96 -5.36 8.39
CA ILE A 541 -1.35 -6.71 8.29
C ILE A 541 -2.25 -7.84 8.82
N THR A 542 -3.43 -7.53 9.35
CA THR A 542 -4.32 -8.51 9.98
C THR A 542 -5.10 -9.29 8.93
N SER A 543 -4.93 -10.62 8.92
CA SER A 543 -5.64 -11.54 8.04
C SER A 543 -6.41 -12.63 8.77
N ALA A 544 -6.13 -12.82 10.07
CA ALA A 544 -6.81 -13.82 10.89
C ALA A 544 -8.08 -13.25 11.53
N GLN A 545 -9.16 -14.01 11.44
CA GLN A 545 -10.46 -13.65 11.98
C GLN A 545 -10.43 -13.29 13.47
N ALA A 546 -9.69 -14.07 14.26
CA ALA A 546 -9.58 -13.89 15.71
C ALA A 546 -8.93 -12.55 16.09
N ASP A 547 -7.98 -12.08 15.29
CA ASP A 547 -7.25 -10.83 15.55
C ASP A 547 -8.04 -9.57 15.16
N ALA A 548 -9.12 -9.74 14.38
CA ALA A 548 -10.02 -8.67 13.96
C ALA A 548 -11.23 -8.48 14.88
N LEU A 549 -11.43 -9.36 15.87
CA LEU A 549 -12.53 -9.26 16.83
C LEU A 549 -12.44 -7.97 17.65
N SER A 550 -13.60 -7.37 17.97
CA SER A 550 -13.68 -6.22 18.87
C SER A 550 -13.04 -6.48 20.24
N SER A 551 -13.03 -7.74 20.69
CA SER A 551 -12.42 -8.18 21.95
C SER A 551 -10.94 -8.60 21.83
N ALA A 552 -10.36 -8.56 20.62
CA ALA A 552 -8.95 -8.90 20.43
C ALA A 552 -8.03 -7.89 21.14
N ARG A 553 -6.98 -8.39 21.74
CA ARG A 553 -5.93 -7.61 22.39
C ARG A 553 -4.57 -8.19 22.04
N GLN A 554 -3.63 -7.30 21.80
CA GLN A 554 -2.21 -7.59 21.69
C GLN A 554 -1.46 -6.83 22.78
N HIS A 555 -0.21 -7.16 22.99
CA HIS A 555 0.64 -6.45 23.92
C HIS A 555 2.09 -6.43 23.44
N PHE A 556 2.78 -5.36 23.70
CA PHE A 556 4.17 -5.16 23.32
C PHE A 556 4.89 -4.34 24.39
N THR A 557 6.22 -4.43 24.42
CA THR A 557 7.05 -3.61 25.32
C THR A 557 6.91 -2.12 24.96
N GLU A 558 7.03 -1.24 25.95
CA GLU A 558 6.85 0.22 25.81
C GLU A 558 7.78 0.86 24.78
N ASP A 559 8.92 0.24 24.49
CA ASP A 559 9.92 0.67 23.51
C ASP A 559 9.71 0.08 22.11
N THR A 560 8.70 -0.78 21.94
CA THR A 560 8.34 -1.33 20.63
C THR A 560 7.83 -0.24 19.70
N ALA A 561 8.34 -0.23 18.47
CA ALA A 561 7.87 0.65 17.39
C ALA A 561 7.71 -0.18 16.12
N LEU A 562 6.48 -0.40 15.69
CA LEU A 562 6.14 -1.27 14.55
C LEU A 562 5.33 -0.53 13.49
N PRO A 563 5.48 -0.91 12.20
CA PRO A 563 4.86 -0.19 11.08
C PRO A 563 3.34 -0.37 10.98
N HIS A 564 2.74 -1.13 11.87
CA HIS A 564 1.32 -1.39 11.96
C HIS A 564 0.72 -1.01 13.33
N ILE A 565 1.50 -0.29 14.16
CA ILE A 565 1.05 0.22 15.46
C ILE A 565 1.17 1.74 15.46
N GLY A 566 0.04 2.38 15.74
CA GLY A 566 -0.10 3.82 15.96
C GLY A 566 -0.85 4.09 17.26
N PHE A 567 -1.61 5.18 17.32
CA PHE A 567 -2.41 5.53 18.50
C PHE A 567 -3.48 6.56 18.17
N ARG A 568 -4.55 6.57 18.97
CA ARG A 568 -5.51 7.67 19.07
C ARG A 568 -5.52 8.25 20.48
N LEU A 569 -6.15 9.39 20.66
CA LEU A 569 -6.20 10.08 21.94
C LEU A 569 -7.62 10.14 22.50
N VAL A 570 -7.68 10.24 23.81
CA VAL A 570 -8.85 10.67 24.58
C VAL A 570 -8.56 12.04 25.15
N LEU A 571 -9.50 12.97 25.03
CA LEU A 571 -9.55 14.22 25.78
C LEU A 571 -10.41 13.99 27.03
N ASP A 572 -9.78 14.06 28.19
CA ASP A 572 -10.40 13.86 29.49
C ASP A 572 -10.69 15.24 30.13
N LEU A 573 -11.95 15.63 30.15
CA LEU A 573 -12.47 16.85 30.76
C LEU A 573 -13.03 16.59 32.18
N SER A 574 -13.06 15.33 32.62
CA SER A 574 -13.70 14.89 33.86
C SER A 574 -12.83 15.07 35.11
N GLN A 575 -11.57 15.42 34.94
CA GLN A 575 -10.65 15.59 36.08
C GLN A 575 -11.07 16.80 36.92
N PRO A 576 -11.16 16.66 38.28
CA PRO A 576 -11.60 17.70 39.18
C PRO A 576 -10.66 18.91 39.27
#